data_2eac09199499d1e90e2f73b0434f7704
#
_entry.id   2eac09199499d1e90e2f73b0434f7704
#
_cell.length_a   1.000
_cell.length_b   1.000
_cell.length_c   1.000
_cell.angle_alpha   90.00
_cell.angle_beta   90.00
_cell.angle_gamma   90.00
#
_symmetry.space_group_name_H-M   'P 1'
#
loop_
_entity.id
_entity.type
_entity.pdbx_description
1 polymer ?
#
loop_
_entity_poly.entity_id
_entity_poly.type
_entity_poly.pdbx_seq_one_letter_code
_entity_poly.pdbx_strand_id
1 'polypeptide(L)'
;MRRIFYLATMAALLLAMLAGRQATLAAPPAAAPAEVKIDNFSFSPATLTVPVGTAVTWTNRDDIPHTVVSDDKSIKSKALDTDEKFTFTFSKAGTYTYFCSIHPKMKGTIVVQ
;
A
#
# COMPACT_ATOMS: atom_id res chain seq x y z
N MET A 1 17.53 69.02 47.19
CA MET A 1 18.03 67.78 46.64
C MET A 1 16.88 67.00 46.15
N ARG A 2 16.75 66.93 44.80
CA ARG A 2 15.71 66.17 44.18
C ARG A 2 16.29 64.83 43.74
N ARG A 3 15.84 63.77 44.36
CA ARG A 3 16.19 62.43 43.94
C ARG A 3 15.19 62.01 42.85
N ILE A 4 15.67 61.89 41.65
CA ILE A 4 14.92 61.36 40.52
C ILE A 4 15.02 59.87 40.60
N PHE A 5 13.93 59.21 40.92
CA PHE A 5 13.82 57.76 40.81
C PHE A 5 13.49 57.45 39.38
N TYR A 6 14.42 56.92 38.66
CA TYR A 6 14.14 56.27 37.40
C TYR A 6 13.55 54.89 37.68
N LEU A 7 12.27 54.84 37.54
CA LEU A 7 11.61 53.54 37.44
C LEU A 7 11.96 52.97 36.05
N ALA A 8 12.93 52.10 36.07
CA ALA A 8 13.20 51.27 34.90
C ALA A 8 12.06 50.26 34.80
N THR A 9 11.11 50.55 33.96
CA THR A 9 10.14 49.55 33.54
C THR A 9 10.85 48.57 32.62
N MET A 10 11.25 47.49 33.18
CA MET A 10 11.64 46.32 32.40
C MET A 10 10.37 45.80 31.70
N ALA A 11 10.17 46.24 30.49
CA ALA A 11 9.25 45.58 29.61
C ALA A 11 9.84 44.18 29.29
N ALA A 12 9.41 43.22 30.05
CA ALA A 12 9.67 41.83 29.65
C ALA A 12 8.93 41.55 28.36
N LEU A 13 9.63 41.65 27.24
CA LEU A 13 9.19 41.11 26.00
C LEU A 13 9.16 39.60 26.19
N LEU A 14 8.00 39.08 26.60
CA LEU A 14 7.66 37.71 26.43
C LEU A 14 7.53 37.48 24.92
N LEU A 15 8.65 37.16 24.30
CA LEU A 15 8.61 36.56 22.99
C LEU A 15 8.03 35.18 23.19
N ALA A 16 6.70 35.10 23.11
CA ALA A 16 6.03 33.82 22.95
C ALA A 16 6.50 33.28 21.62
N MET A 17 7.56 32.50 21.62
CA MET A 17 7.86 31.64 20.49
C MET A 17 6.68 30.69 20.40
N LEU A 18 5.70 31.08 19.58
CA LEU A 18 4.79 30.14 19.00
C LEU A 18 5.69 29.25 18.16
N ALA A 19 6.22 28.19 18.76
CA ALA A 19 6.73 27.07 18.01
C ALA A 19 5.54 26.54 17.25
N GLY A 20 5.36 27.05 16.02
CA GLY A 20 4.40 26.50 15.10
C GLY A 20 4.74 25.02 15.01
N ARG A 21 3.91 24.19 15.62
CA ARG A 21 3.93 22.78 15.28
C ARG A 21 3.59 22.75 13.79
N GLN A 22 4.61 22.71 12.95
CA GLN A 22 4.42 22.29 11.59
C GLN A 22 3.88 20.89 11.71
N ALA A 23 2.57 20.76 11.54
CA ALA A 23 2.00 19.48 11.26
C ALA A 23 2.66 19.03 9.95
N THR A 24 3.74 18.29 10.06
CA THR A 24 4.23 17.50 8.94
C THR A 24 3.08 16.57 8.63
N LEU A 25 2.33 16.89 7.55
CA LEU A 25 1.48 15.91 6.93
C LEU A 25 2.41 14.78 6.53
N ALA A 26 2.52 13.77 7.40
CA ALA A 26 3.17 12.55 7.02
C ALA A 26 2.49 12.09 5.73
N ALA A 27 3.28 11.85 4.68
CA ALA A 27 2.76 11.17 3.51
C ALA A 27 1.99 9.94 4.01
N PRO A 28 0.79 9.64 3.45
CA PRO A 28 0.08 8.44 3.85
C PRO A 28 1.06 7.26 3.77
N PRO A 29 1.12 6.39 4.79
CA PRO A 29 2.03 5.26 4.75
C PRO A 29 1.81 4.52 3.43
N ALA A 30 2.90 4.16 2.75
CA ALA A 30 2.81 3.28 1.60
C ALA A 30 1.93 2.09 2.00
N ALA A 31 0.95 1.75 1.16
CA ALA A 31 0.08 0.62 1.41
C ALA A 31 0.93 -0.62 1.71
N ALA A 32 0.62 -1.33 2.79
CA ALA A 32 1.35 -2.53 3.17
C ALA A 32 1.29 -3.55 2.03
N PRO A 33 2.39 -4.25 1.74
CA PRO A 33 2.39 -5.32 0.76
C PRO A 33 1.34 -6.37 1.11
N ALA A 34 0.65 -6.88 0.09
CA ALA A 34 -0.36 -7.92 0.23
C ALA A 34 0.08 -9.17 -0.53
N GLU A 35 -0.34 -10.33 -0.05
CA GLU A 35 0.06 -11.60 -0.63
C GLU A 35 -1.16 -12.48 -0.94
N VAL A 36 -1.12 -13.13 -2.09
CA VAL A 36 -2.03 -14.19 -2.50
C VAL A 36 -1.21 -15.47 -2.66
N LYS A 37 -1.63 -16.54 -2.00
CA LYS A 37 -1.03 -17.86 -2.20
C LYS A 37 -1.76 -18.60 -3.31
N ILE A 38 -1.00 -19.27 -4.15
CA ILE A 38 -1.52 -20.23 -5.10
C ILE A 38 -1.22 -21.62 -4.52
N ASP A 39 -2.24 -22.32 -4.10
CA ASP A 39 -2.11 -23.60 -3.46
C ASP A 39 -3.36 -24.46 -3.72
N ASN A 40 -3.16 -25.73 -3.92
CA ASN A 40 -4.24 -26.68 -4.19
C ASN A 40 -5.18 -26.20 -5.31
N PHE A 41 -4.61 -25.74 -6.42
CA PHE A 41 -5.35 -25.23 -7.60
C PHE A 41 -6.32 -24.09 -7.27
N SER A 42 -5.98 -23.26 -6.32
CA SER A 42 -6.80 -22.11 -5.95
C SER A 42 -5.95 -20.91 -5.56
N PHE A 43 -6.54 -19.73 -5.67
CA PHE A 43 -5.98 -18.48 -5.14
C PHE A 43 -6.54 -18.24 -3.74
N SER A 44 -5.66 -17.98 -2.77
CA SER A 44 -6.06 -17.75 -1.39
C SER A 44 -5.44 -16.46 -0.84
N PRO A 45 -6.22 -15.48 -0.43
CA PRO A 45 -7.69 -15.43 -0.49
C PRO A 45 -8.19 -15.32 -1.94
N ALA A 46 -9.37 -15.83 -2.22
CA ALA A 46 -9.98 -15.76 -3.55
C ALA A 46 -10.37 -14.33 -3.92
N THR A 47 -10.75 -13.53 -2.94
CA THR A 47 -11.00 -12.09 -3.08
C THR A 47 -10.17 -11.33 -2.06
N LEU A 48 -9.37 -10.39 -2.53
CA LEU A 48 -8.53 -9.55 -1.70
C LEU A 48 -8.85 -8.08 -1.98
N THR A 49 -9.17 -7.34 -0.91
CA THR A 49 -9.41 -5.90 -0.99
C THR A 49 -8.18 -5.15 -0.50
N VAL A 50 -7.67 -4.23 -1.31
CA VAL A 50 -6.47 -3.46 -1.01
C VAL A 50 -6.67 -1.99 -1.34
N PRO A 51 -5.96 -1.06 -0.65
CA PRO A 51 -5.96 0.35 -1.04
C PRO A 51 -5.18 0.56 -2.34
N VAL A 52 -5.49 1.67 -3.04
CA VAL A 52 -4.72 2.12 -4.20
C VAL A 52 -3.23 2.25 -3.85
N GLY A 53 -2.38 1.79 -4.74
CA GLY A 53 -0.92 1.81 -4.55
C GLY A 53 -0.35 0.55 -3.92
N THR A 54 -1.17 -0.44 -3.61
CA THR A 54 -0.72 -1.70 -3.02
C THR A 54 0.01 -2.56 -4.04
N ALA A 55 1.17 -3.07 -3.66
CA ALA A 55 1.86 -4.14 -4.37
C ALA A 55 1.33 -5.49 -3.89
N VAL A 56 0.70 -6.25 -4.78
CA VAL A 56 0.19 -7.60 -4.50
C VAL A 56 1.17 -8.62 -5.08
N THR A 57 1.58 -9.56 -4.27
CA THR A 57 2.48 -10.65 -4.66
C THR A 57 1.75 -11.99 -4.63
N TRP A 58 1.75 -12.68 -5.75
CA TRP A 58 1.31 -14.08 -5.84
C TRP A 58 2.50 -14.99 -5.68
N THR A 59 2.37 -15.98 -4.83
CA THR A 59 3.40 -17.02 -4.62
C THR A 59 2.80 -18.38 -4.94
N ASN A 60 3.42 -19.10 -5.87
CA ASN A 60 2.99 -20.46 -6.17
C ASN A 60 3.54 -21.45 -5.12
N ARG A 61 2.66 -22.10 -4.40
CA ARG A 61 2.99 -23.15 -3.42
C ARG A 61 2.61 -24.53 -3.90
N ASP A 62 2.06 -24.67 -5.10
CA ASP A 62 1.82 -25.97 -5.71
C ASP A 62 3.10 -26.52 -6.34
N ASP A 63 3.11 -27.80 -6.56
CA ASP A 63 4.19 -28.52 -7.23
C ASP A 63 4.06 -28.53 -8.76
N ILE A 64 3.10 -27.78 -9.30
CA ILE A 64 2.87 -27.57 -10.72
C ILE A 64 2.84 -26.08 -11.06
N PRO A 65 3.15 -25.69 -12.32
CA PRO A 65 3.13 -24.30 -12.73
C PRO A 65 1.71 -23.71 -12.75
N HIS A 66 1.61 -22.44 -12.39
CA HIS A 66 0.40 -21.61 -12.51
C HIS A 66 0.73 -20.26 -13.10
N THR A 67 -0.27 -19.56 -13.60
CA THR A 67 -0.16 -18.19 -14.11
C THR A 67 -1.16 -17.28 -13.41
N VAL A 68 -0.92 -15.97 -13.50
CA VAL A 68 -1.84 -14.92 -13.08
C VAL A 68 -2.13 -14.05 -14.29
N VAL A 69 -3.35 -14.09 -14.79
CA VAL A 69 -3.76 -13.34 -15.98
C VAL A 69 -5.10 -12.66 -15.69
N SER A 70 -5.17 -11.34 -15.79
CA SER A 70 -6.44 -10.62 -15.66
C SER A 70 -7.31 -10.85 -16.90
N ASP A 71 -8.64 -10.71 -16.74
CA ASP A 71 -9.60 -10.96 -17.81
C ASP A 71 -9.38 -10.04 -19.02
N ASP A 72 -8.97 -8.78 -18.76
CA ASP A 72 -8.59 -7.80 -19.79
C ASP A 72 -7.15 -7.95 -20.30
N LYS A 73 -6.39 -8.89 -19.72
CA LYS A 73 -4.98 -9.20 -20.05
C LYS A 73 -4.00 -8.05 -19.76
N SER A 74 -4.41 -7.03 -19.03
CA SER A 74 -3.52 -5.95 -18.58
C SER A 74 -2.50 -6.43 -17.54
N ILE A 75 -2.82 -7.49 -16.82
CA ILE A 75 -1.96 -8.16 -15.86
C ILE A 75 -1.69 -9.57 -16.39
N LYS A 76 -0.42 -9.89 -16.58
CA LYS A 76 -0.04 -11.19 -17.13
C LYS A 76 1.31 -11.62 -16.59
N SER A 77 1.32 -12.68 -15.79
CA SER A 77 2.57 -13.30 -15.35
C SER A 77 3.08 -14.29 -16.41
N LYS A 78 4.36 -14.65 -16.29
CA LYS A 78 4.87 -15.89 -16.83
C LYS A 78 4.30 -17.08 -16.06
N ALA A 79 4.55 -18.31 -16.53
CA ALA A 79 4.30 -19.50 -15.73
C ALA A 79 5.19 -19.45 -14.47
N LEU A 80 4.58 -19.59 -13.30
CA LEU A 80 5.26 -19.61 -12.01
C LEU A 80 5.44 -21.04 -11.58
N ASP A 81 6.69 -21.46 -11.44
CA ASP A 81 7.03 -22.74 -10.83
C ASP A 81 6.89 -22.67 -9.30
N THR A 82 7.06 -23.78 -8.62
CA THR A 82 6.97 -23.83 -7.15
C THR A 82 7.88 -22.78 -6.51
N ASP A 83 7.33 -22.03 -5.56
CA ASP A 83 7.98 -20.93 -4.83
C ASP A 83 8.33 -19.69 -5.66
N GLU A 84 8.05 -19.68 -6.95
CA GLU A 84 8.17 -18.46 -7.75
C GLU A 84 7.05 -17.47 -7.44
N LYS A 85 7.38 -16.18 -7.62
CA LYS A 85 6.52 -15.06 -7.28
C LYS A 85 6.28 -14.15 -8.47
N PHE A 86 5.11 -13.52 -8.46
CA PHE A 86 4.75 -12.45 -9.37
C PHE A 86 4.17 -11.29 -8.55
N THR A 87 4.63 -10.07 -8.80
CA THR A 87 4.16 -8.88 -8.10
C THR A 87 3.61 -7.87 -9.08
N PHE A 88 2.44 -7.30 -8.76
CA PHE A 88 1.83 -6.22 -9.51
C PHE A 88 1.35 -5.13 -8.56
N THR A 89 1.66 -3.87 -8.88
CA THR A 89 1.22 -2.70 -8.10
C THR A 89 -0.05 -2.11 -8.71
N PHE A 90 -1.12 -2.06 -7.91
CA PHE A 90 -2.42 -1.54 -8.32
C PHE A 90 -2.51 -0.04 -8.05
N SER A 91 -2.29 0.78 -9.06
CA SER A 91 -2.29 2.25 -8.94
C SER A 91 -3.65 2.88 -9.23
N LYS A 92 -4.64 2.10 -9.65
CA LYS A 92 -5.97 2.59 -10.03
C LYS A 92 -7.05 1.77 -9.33
N ALA A 93 -8.02 2.47 -8.71
CA ALA A 93 -9.19 1.83 -8.11
C ALA A 93 -10.01 1.06 -9.14
N GLY A 94 -10.56 -0.06 -8.73
CA GLY A 94 -11.37 -0.91 -9.58
C GLY A 94 -11.43 -2.35 -9.07
N THR A 95 -12.16 -3.18 -9.80
CA THR A 95 -12.26 -4.61 -9.53
C THR A 95 -11.54 -5.35 -10.65
N TYR A 96 -10.54 -6.14 -10.28
CA TYR A 96 -9.69 -6.87 -11.22
C TYR A 96 -9.92 -8.36 -11.02
N THR A 97 -10.61 -8.99 -11.96
CA THR A 97 -10.78 -10.44 -12.00
C THR A 97 -9.65 -11.07 -12.79
N TYR A 98 -9.13 -12.17 -12.30
CA TYR A 98 -8.02 -12.87 -12.92
C TYR A 98 -8.20 -14.39 -12.82
N PHE A 99 -7.43 -15.11 -13.58
CA PHE A 99 -7.48 -16.56 -13.67
C PHE A 99 -6.10 -17.14 -13.98
N CYS A 100 -5.98 -18.44 -13.83
CA CYS A 100 -4.82 -19.19 -14.32
C CYS A 100 -5.06 -19.66 -15.75
N SER A 101 -4.19 -19.27 -16.68
CA SER A 101 -4.36 -19.64 -18.10
C SER A 101 -4.15 -21.13 -18.36
N ILE A 102 -3.45 -21.82 -17.47
CA ILE A 102 -3.22 -23.27 -17.55
C ILE A 102 -4.42 -24.05 -16.98
N HIS A 103 -5.09 -23.47 -16.00
CA HIS A 103 -6.26 -24.03 -15.30
C HIS A 103 -7.36 -22.97 -15.24
N PRO A 104 -8.13 -22.73 -16.32
CA PRO A 104 -9.00 -21.55 -16.42
C PRO A 104 -10.13 -21.49 -15.40
N LYS A 105 -10.44 -22.58 -14.69
CA LYS A 105 -11.41 -22.58 -13.59
C LYS A 105 -10.87 -21.98 -12.29
N MET A 106 -9.54 -21.85 -12.16
CA MET A 106 -8.93 -21.13 -11.06
C MET A 106 -9.13 -19.63 -11.27
N LYS A 107 -9.89 -18.99 -10.40
CA LYS A 107 -10.24 -17.57 -10.50
C LYS A 107 -10.01 -16.85 -9.17
N GLY A 108 -9.63 -15.60 -9.27
CA GLY A 108 -9.49 -14.71 -8.14
C GLY A 108 -9.91 -13.29 -8.48
N THR A 109 -10.01 -12.45 -7.45
CA THR A 109 -10.43 -11.06 -7.59
C THR A 109 -9.60 -10.18 -6.67
N ILE A 110 -9.08 -9.08 -7.20
CA ILE A 110 -8.50 -7.99 -6.41
C ILE A 110 -9.45 -6.80 -6.50
N VAL A 111 -9.90 -6.30 -5.34
CA VAL A 111 -10.68 -5.07 -5.23
C VAL A 111 -9.77 -3.98 -4.73
N VAL A 112 -9.59 -2.93 -5.53
CA VAL A 112 -8.73 -1.78 -5.22
C VAL A 112 -9.60 -0.57 -4.94
N GLN A 113 -9.49 0.00 -3.75
CA GLN A 113 -10.34 1.12 -3.33
C GLN A 113 -9.63 2.17 -2.47
#